data_862154b190f10393a4ec9dde198884f7
#
_entry.id   862154b190f10393a4ec9dde198884f7
#
_cell.length_a   1.000
_cell.length_b   1.000
_cell.length_c   1.000
_cell.angle_alpha   90.00
_cell.angle_beta   90.00
_cell.angle_gamma   90.00
#
_symmetry.space_group_name_H-M   'P 1'
#
loop_
_entity.id
_entity.type
_entity.pdbx_description
1 polymer ?
#
loop_
_entity_poly.entity_id
_entity_poly.type
_entity_poly.pdbx_seq_one_letter_code
_entity_poly.pdbx_strand_id
1 'polypeptide(L)'
;MKLRSLLSPALAALLAFAAGSVARADEGMWLYSAPPRDLIKKTYGFDVTDAWLQHLMQSSVRFNSGGSGSFVSGDGLVITNHHVGADSLQKMGSKDHNYLRDGFYAKTAADEIKCNDLELNVLQSIEDVTTRVNAAIPPGVTGGDAALARRKIFAEIEKESKDKTGLRSDEIGRASCRERV
;
A
#
# COMPACT_ATOMS: atom_id res chain seq x y z
N MET A 1 1.85 5.97 -67.71
CA MET A 1 0.77 5.69 -66.70
C MET A 1 1.32 5.95 -65.34
N LYS A 2 0.91 7.05 -64.67
CA LYS A 2 1.40 7.39 -63.31
C LYS A 2 0.41 6.81 -62.30
N LEU A 3 0.85 5.76 -61.58
CA LEU A 3 0.09 5.17 -60.49
C LEU A 3 0.23 6.12 -59.28
N ARG A 4 -0.79 6.94 -59.03
CA ARG A 4 -0.91 7.70 -57.77
C ARG A 4 -1.44 6.73 -56.72
N SER A 5 -0.56 6.32 -55.78
CA SER A 5 -0.96 5.57 -54.58
C SER A 5 -1.79 6.50 -53.70
N LEU A 6 -3.09 6.32 -53.69
CA LEU A 6 -3.99 6.89 -52.71
C LEU A 6 -3.85 6.04 -51.43
N LEU A 7 -2.88 6.37 -50.57
CA LEU A 7 -2.90 5.90 -49.19
C LEU A 7 -4.18 6.47 -48.57
N SER A 8 -5.11 5.61 -48.25
CA SER A 8 -6.39 5.98 -47.65
C SER A 8 -6.17 6.78 -46.37
N PRO A 9 -6.83 7.93 -46.17
CA PRO A 9 -6.73 8.70 -44.92
C PRO A 9 -7.09 7.87 -43.69
N ALA A 10 -7.84 6.78 -43.85
CA ALA A 10 -8.12 5.81 -42.80
C ALA A 10 -6.87 5.05 -42.30
N LEU A 11 -5.90 4.74 -43.18
CA LEU A 11 -4.65 4.09 -42.80
C LEU A 11 -3.71 5.08 -42.09
N ALA A 12 -3.72 6.35 -42.49
CA ALA A 12 -2.98 7.38 -41.74
C ALA A 12 -3.56 7.67 -40.36
N ALA A 13 -4.88 7.63 -40.22
CA ALA A 13 -5.55 7.75 -38.90
C ALA A 13 -5.27 6.53 -38.00
N LEU A 14 -5.23 5.31 -38.58
CA LEU A 14 -4.91 4.07 -37.82
C LEU A 14 -3.46 4.07 -37.32
N LEU A 15 -2.52 4.58 -38.11
CA LEU A 15 -1.11 4.73 -37.72
C LEU A 15 -0.91 5.84 -36.68
N ALA A 16 -1.71 6.90 -36.70
CA ALA A 16 -1.66 7.96 -35.67
C ALA A 16 -2.21 7.48 -34.32
N PHE A 17 -3.19 6.56 -34.32
CA PHE A 17 -3.69 5.92 -33.07
C PHE A 17 -2.72 4.89 -32.49
N ALA A 18 -1.86 4.27 -33.32
CA ALA A 18 -0.83 3.32 -32.86
C ALA A 18 0.39 4.01 -32.22
N ALA A 19 0.52 5.34 -32.34
CA ALA A 19 1.52 6.14 -31.63
C ALA A 19 1.08 6.51 -30.22
N GLY A 20 0.25 5.66 -29.58
CA GLY A 20 -0.04 5.75 -28.15
C GLY A 20 1.27 5.77 -27.38
N SER A 21 1.50 6.84 -26.59
CA SER A 21 2.64 6.96 -25.70
C SER A 21 2.76 5.67 -24.90
N VAL A 22 3.87 4.96 -25.06
CA VAL A 22 4.21 3.83 -24.20
C VAL A 22 4.24 4.37 -22.78
N ALA A 23 3.24 4.02 -21.96
CA ALA A 23 3.26 4.36 -20.55
C ALA A 23 4.50 3.69 -19.94
N ARG A 24 5.53 4.48 -19.69
CA ARG A 24 6.70 4.03 -18.95
C ARG A 24 6.37 4.09 -17.48
N ALA A 25 6.37 2.94 -16.81
CA ALA A 25 6.38 2.90 -15.37
C ALA A 25 7.84 3.01 -14.91
N ASP A 26 8.12 3.92 -13.99
CA ASP A 26 9.43 4.00 -13.34
C ASP A 26 9.55 2.88 -12.32
N GLU A 27 10.75 2.30 -12.21
CA GLU A 27 11.06 1.28 -11.22
C GLU A 27 11.24 1.91 -9.84
N GLY A 28 10.77 1.22 -8.80
CA GLY A 28 11.04 1.56 -7.42
C GLY A 28 9.84 1.29 -6.50
N MET A 29 10.18 1.06 -5.22
CA MET A 29 9.23 1.09 -4.10
C MET A 29 9.70 2.17 -3.14
N TRP A 30 8.84 3.17 -2.93
CA TRP A 30 9.16 4.34 -2.14
C TRP A 30 8.32 4.37 -0.86
N LEU A 31 8.95 4.75 0.24
CA LEU A 31 8.22 5.03 1.47
C LEU A 31 7.42 6.33 1.32
N TYR A 32 6.27 6.42 1.95
CA TYR A 32 5.49 7.68 2.02
C TYR A 32 6.28 8.84 2.63
N SER A 33 7.24 8.54 3.52
CA SER A 33 8.14 9.54 4.13
C SER A 33 9.32 9.96 3.25
N ALA A 34 9.63 9.21 2.18
CA ALA A 34 10.80 9.45 1.33
C ALA A 34 10.52 9.19 -0.15
N PRO A 35 9.51 9.84 -0.78
CA PRO A 35 9.26 9.73 -2.20
C PRO A 35 10.28 10.52 -3.00
N PRO A 36 10.62 10.12 -4.24
CA PRO A 36 11.55 10.85 -5.10
C PRO A 36 10.88 12.07 -5.74
N ARG A 37 10.58 13.10 -4.94
CA ARG A 37 9.78 14.28 -5.33
C ARG A 37 10.33 14.97 -6.58
N ASP A 38 11.65 15.18 -6.64
CA ASP A 38 12.29 15.86 -7.79
C ASP A 38 12.16 15.06 -9.09
N LEU A 39 12.30 13.72 -8.98
CA LEU A 39 12.11 12.83 -10.13
C LEU A 39 10.66 12.88 -10.63
N ILE A 40 9.69 12.77 -9.72
CA ILE A 40 8.26 12.82 -10.06
C ILE A 40 7.90 14.16 -10.70
N LYS A 41 8.37 15.27 -10.11
CA LYS A 41 8.14 16.61 -10.64
C LYS A 41 8.75 16.79 -12.02
N LYS A 42 10.01 16.35 -12.22
CA LYS A 42 10.72 16.45 -13.48
C LYS A 42 10.09 15.59 -14.57
N THR A 43 9.68 14.37 -14.23
CA THR A 43 9.21 13.38 -15.21
C THR A 43 7.75 13.57 -15.58
N TYR A 44 6.90 13.88 -14.57
CA TYR A 44 5.44 13.91 -14.72
C TYR A 44 4.83 15.29 -14.52
N GLY A 45 5.61 16.30 -14.15
CA GLY A 45 5.10 17.64 -13.82
C GLY A 45 4.25 17.69 -12.55
N PHE A 46 4.24 16.61 -11.74
CA PHE A 46 3.42 16.50 -10.56
C PHE A 46 4.20 16.90 -9.31
N ASP A 47 3.63 17.82 -8.50
CA ASP A 47 4.22 18.30 -7.25
C ASP A 47 3.68 17.48 -6.08
N VAL A 48 4.53 16.61 -5.54
CA VAL A 48 4.20 15.73 -4.42
C VAL A 48 4.26 16.53 -3.11
N THR A 49 3.10 16.98 -2.63
CA THR A 49 2.99 17.73 -1.36
C THR A 49 2.89 16.79 -0.15
N ASP A 50 3.24 17.29 1.04
CA ASP A 50 3.08 16.52 2.28
C ASP A 50 1.61 16.17 2.56
N ALA A 51 0.70 17.09 2.30
CA ALA A 51 -0.74 16.85 2.45
C ALA A 51 -1.24 15.72 1.53
N TRP A 52 -0.76 15.69 0.27
CA TRP A 52 -1.10 14.60 -0.65
C TRP A 52 -0.55 13.26 -0.19
N LEU A 53 0.70 13.22 0.28
CA LEU A 53 1.31 11.99 0.81
C LEU A 53 0.59 11.49 2.06
N GLN A 54 0.24 12.38 2.97
CA GLN A 54 -0.51 12.03 4.16
C GLN A 54 -1.90 11.47 3.79
N HIS A 55 -2.59 12.12 2.86
CA HIS A 55 -3.88 11.62 2.36
C HIS A 55 -3.75 10.24 1.73
N LEU A 56 -2.75 10.02 0.88
CA LEU A 56 -2.48 8.73 0.24
C LEU A 56 -2.16 7.64 1.27
N MET A 57 -1.31 7.96 2.25
CA MET A 57 -0.94 7.04 3.33
C MET A 57 -2.15 6.63 4.17
N GLN A 58 -2.97 7.60 4.59
CA GLN A 58 -4.17 7.37 5.41
C GLN A 58 -5.32 6.72 4.65
N SER A 59 -5.35 6.85 3.32
CA SER A 59 -6.32 6.14 2.47
C SER A 59 -5.91 4.71 2.19
N SER A 60 -4.65 4.34 2.42
CA SER A 60 -4.14 2.99 2.18
C SER A 60 -4.42 2.08 3.38
N VAL A 61 -4.87 0.85 3.09
CA VAL A 61 -5.29 -0.12 4.11
C VAL A 61 -4.50 -1.41 3.93
N ARG A 62 -4.04 -1.98 5.04
CA ARG A 62 -3.51 -3.34 5.14
C ARG A 62 -4.47 -4.22 5.93
N PHE A 63 -4.89 -5.35 5.37
CA PHE A 63 -5.73 -6.31 6.06
C PHE A 63 -4.89 -7.27 6.92
N ASN A 64 -5.42 -7.66 8.10
CA ASN A 64 -4.77 -8.64 8.98
C ASN A 64 -4.64 -10.02 8.34
N SER A 65 -5.58 -10.38 7.45
CA SER A 65 -5.57 -11.62 6.67
C SER A 65 -4.54 -11.64 5.52
N GLY A 66 -3.84 -10.54 5.31
CA GLY A 66 -2.98 -10.29 4.14
C GLY A 66 -3.72 -9.55 3.03
N GLY A 67 -2.94 -8.85 2.22
CA GLY A 67 -3.47 -8.00 1.15
C GLY A 67 -3.64 -6.54 1.56
N SER A 68 -4.00 -5.73 0.59
CA SER A 68 -4.15 -4.28 0.74
C SER A 68 -5.45 -3.80 0.10
N GLY A 69 -5.87 -2.61 0.46
CA GLY A 69 -7.02 -1.92 -0.10
C GLY A 69 -6.87 -0.41 0.03
N SER A 70 -7.90 0.31 -0.34
CA SER A 70 -7.94 1.76 -0.21
C SER A 70 -9.32 2.24 0.18
N PHE A 71 -9.39 3.21 1.08
CA PHE A 71 -10.59 4.03 1.27
C PHE A 71 -10.85 4.86 0.03
N VAL A 72 -12.08 4.87 -0.45
CA VAL A 72 -12.52 5.59 -1.65
C VAL A 72 -13.70 6.52 -1.38
N SER A 73 -14.18 6.59 -0.13
CA SER A 73 -15.17 7.57 0.31
C SER A 73 -14.89 8.05 1.73
N GLY A 74 -15.46 9.20 2.08
CA GLY A 74 -15.44 9.73 3.45
C GLY A 74 -16.29 8.91 4.44
N ASP A 75 -17.20 8.07 3.94
CA ASP A 75 -18.09 7.23 4.74
C ASP A 75 -17.50 5.83 5.01
N GLY A 76 -16.22 5.61 4.67
CA GLY A 76 -15.52 4.38 4.99
C GLY A 76 -15.62 3.27 3.94
N LEU A 77 -16.07 3.57 2.70
CA LEU A 77 -16.04 2.57 1.63
C LEU A 77 -14.59 2.19 1.27
N VAL A 78 -14.29 0.90 1.33
CA VAL A 78 -12.97 0.34 1.00
C VAL A 78 -13.06 -0.55 -0.23
N ILE A 79 -12.15 -0.37 -1.17
CA ILE A 79 -11.96 -1.29 -2.28
C ILE A 79 -10.74 -2.18 -2.03
N THR A 80 -10.85 -3.44 -2.42
CA THR A 80 -9.78 -4.43 -2.32
C THR A 80 -9.94 -5.52 -3.37
N ASN A 81 -9.05 -6.50 -3.38
CA ASN A 81 -9.14 -7.65 -4.28
C ASN A 81 -10.12 -8.70 -3.76
N HIS A 82 -10.75 -9.44 -4.69
CA HIS A 82 -11.69 -10.51 -4.35
C HIS A 82 -11.10 -11.53 -3.36
N HIS A 83 -9.87 -11.98 -3.56
CA HIS A 83 -9.24 -12.99 -2.71
C HIS A 83 -9.04 -12.52 -1.25
N VAL A 84 -8.96 -11.22 -0.99
CA VAL A 84 -8.86 -10.67 0.38
C VAL A 84 -10.20 -10.79 1.11
N GLY A 85 -11.33 -10.59 0.39
CA GLY A 85 -12.68 -10.69 0.94
C GLY A 85 -13.30 -12.09 0.89
N ALA A 86 -12.71 -13.02 0.13
CA ALA A 86 -13.32 -14.33 -0.16
C ALA A 86 -13.62 -15.16 1.10
N ASP A 87 -12.70 -15.18 2.07
CA ASP A 87 -12.89 -15.87 3.36
C ASP A 87 -14.09 -15.31 4.15
N SER A 88 -14.22 -13.99 4.17
CA SER A 88 -15.37 -13.33 4.80
C SER A 88 -16.68 -13.67 4.10
N LEU A 89 -16.72 -13.67 2.75
CA LEU A 89 -17.89 -14.08 1.99
C LEU A 89 -18.28 -15.54 2.25
N GLN A 90 -17.29 -16.42 2.38
CA GLN A 90 -17.52 -17.82 2.74
C GLN A 90 -18.09 -17.97 4.15
N LYS A 91 -17.53 -17.28 5.15
CA LYS A 91 -17.97 -17.33 6.54
C LYS A 91 -19.37 -16.75 6.76
N MET A 92 -19.74 -15.72 6.01
CA MET A 92 -21.07 -15.13 6.04
C MET A 92 -22.12 -15.96 5.31
N GLY A 93 -21.70 -16.89 4.44
CA GLY A 93 -22.58 -17.80 3.70
C GLY A 93 -23.37 -18.74 4.61
N SER A 94 -24.47 -19.26 4.07
CA SER A 94 -25.33 -20.24 4.73
C SER A 94 -25.69 -21.36 3.74
N LYS A 95 -26.50 -22.32 4.19
CA LYS A 95 -27.04 -23.37 3.28
C LYS A 95 -27.88 -22.78 2.16
N ASP A 96 -28.57 -21.67 2.43
CA ASP A 96 -29.51 -21.02 1.51
C ASP A 96 -28.85 -19.90 0.70
N HIS A 97 -27.70 -19.39 1.15
CA HIS A 97 -27.00 -18.27 0.53
C HIS A 97 -25.49 -18.53 0.39
N ASN A 98 -25.04 -18.72 -0.82
CA ASN A 98 -23.62 -18.89 -1.14
C ASN A 98 -23.03 -17.57 -1.67
N TYR A 99 -22.66 -16.66 -0.78
CA TYR A 99 -22.14 -15.35 -1.16
C TYR A 99 -20.81 -15.40 -1.93
N LEU A 100 -20.02 -16.47 -1.77
CA LEU A 100 -18.80 -16.64 -2.56
C LEU A 100 -19.10 -16.92 -4.04
N ARG A 101 -20.17 -17.67 -4.33
CA ARG A 101 -20.63 -18.01 -5.69
C ARG A 101 -21.51 -16.91 -6.28
N ASP A 102 -22.50 -16.44 -5.50
CA ASP A 102 -23.59 -15.60 -5.99
C ASP A 102 -23.30 -14.10 -5.80
N GLY A 103 -22.25 -13.77 -5.04
CA GLY A 103 -21.93 -12.41 -4.64
C GLY A 103 -22.80 -11.93 -3.46
N PHE A 104 -22.43 -10.77 -2.90
CA PHE A 104 -23.19 -10.06 -1.88
C PHE A 104 -23.25 -8.58 -2.24
N TYR A 105 -24.43 -8.00 -2.15
CA TYR A 105 -24.63 -6.58 -2.37
C TYR A 105 -25.60 -6.01 -1.33
N ALA A 106 -25.08 -5.16 -0.44
CA ALA A 106 -25.88 -4.36 0.48
C ALA A 106 -26.43 -3.13 -0.27
N LYS A 107 -27.77 -2.97 -0.31
CA LYS A 107 -28.41 -1.81 -0.95
C LYS A 107 -28.34 -0.57 -0.06
N THR A 108 -28.34 -0.77 1.25
CA THR A 108 -28.24 0.26 2.27
C THR A 108 -27.24 -0.14 3.35
N ALA A 109 -26.76 0.80 4.15
CA ALA A 109 -25.87 0.51 5.28
C ALA A 109 -26.52 -0.46 6.31
N ALA A 110 -27.83 -0.51 6.41
CA ALA A 110 -28.54 -1.45 7.28
C ALA A 110 -28.49 -2.89 6.77
N ASP A 111 -28.24 -3.09 5.48
CA ASP A 111 -28.13 -4.42 4.85
C ASP A 111 -26.69 -4.96 4.93
N GLU A 112 -25.73 -4.16 5.41
CA GLU A 112 -24.32 -4.57 5.52
C GLU A 112 -24.15 -5.64 6.59
N ILE A 113 -23.35 -6.67 6.28
CA ILE A 113 -23.04 -7.75 7.21
C ILE A 113 -21.62 -7.54 7.76
N LYS A 114 -21.50 -7.53 9.08
CA LYS A 114 -20.20 -7.34 9.75
C LYS A 114 -19.27 -8.54 9.53
N CYS A 115 -18.06 -8.29 9.04
CA CYS A 115 -16.97 -9.25 8.97
C CYS A 115 -16.22 -9.29 10.31
N ASN A 116 -16.55 -10.25 11.18
CA ASN A 116 -16.06 -10.26 12.57
C ASN A 116 -14.54 -10.47 12.70
N ASP A 117 -13.92 -11.19 11.77
CA ASP A 117 -12.50 -11.56 11.81
C ASP A 117 -11.61 -10.67 10.90
N LEU A 118 -12.21 -9.67 10.27
CA LEU A 118 -11.50 -8.79 9.36
C LEU A 118 -11.11 -7.49 10.07
N GLU A 119 -9.81 -7.24 10.13
CA GLU A 119 -9.22 -6.04 10.71
C GLU A 119 -8.49 -5.25 9.62
N LEU A 120 -8.71 -3.95 9.60
CA LEU A 120 -8.09 -3.00 8.69
C LEU A 120 -7.10 -2.14 9.45
N ASN A 121 -5.85 -2.15 9.01
CA ASN A 121 -4.77 -1.37 9.60
C ASN A 121 -4.44 -0.19 8.68
N VAL A 122 -4.51 1.03 9.22
CA VAL A 122 -4.22 2.28 8.53
C VAL A 122 -2.96 2.91 9.10
N LEU A 123 -1.97 3.16 8.23
CA LEU A 123 -0.71 3.78 8.64
C LEU A 123 -0.94 5.25 9.00
N GLN A 124 -0.63 5.63 10.25
CA GLN A 124 -0.83 6.99 10.76
C GLN A 124 0.41 7.86 10.61
N SER A 125 1.59 7.30 10.91
CA SER A 125 2.86 8.04 10.85
C SER A 125 4.04 7.11 10.62
N ILE A 126 5.13 7.67 10.10
CA ILE A 126 6.44 7.02 9.95
C ILE A 126 7.46 7.94 10.61
N GLU A 127 8.25 7.40 11.53
CA GLU A 127 9.34 8.12 12.21
C GLU A 127 10.68 7.42 11.93
N ASP A 128 11.73 8.20 11.63
CA ASP A 128 13.08 7.68 11.48
C ASP A 128 13.79 7.64 12.84
N VAL A 129 13.96 6.44 13.37
CA VAL A 129 14.62 6.18 14.65
C VAL A 129 16.04 5.61 14.48
N THR A 130 16.60 5.65 13.28
CA THR A 130 17.91 5.05 12.94
C THR A 130 19.02 5.51 13.87
N THR A 131 19.09 6.80 14.16
CA THR A 131 20.12 7.36 15.05
C THR A 131 20.00 6.80 16.47
N ARG A 132 18.79 6.70 17.00
CA ARG A 132 18.50 6.15 18.32
C ARG A 132 18.87 4.67 18.41
N VAL A 133 18.51 3.90 17.40
CA VAL A 133 18.83 2.46 17.31
C VAL A 133 20.35 2.23 17.23
N ASN A 134 21.05 3.00 16.40
CA ASN A 134 22.50 2.87 16.26
C ASN A 134 23.25 3.27 17.56
N ALA A 135 22.77 4.29 18.28
CA ALA A 135 23.36 4.71 19.55
C ALA A 135 23.20 3.66 20.68
N ALA A 136 22.21 2.79 20.59
CA ALA A 136 21.99 1.71 21.56
C ALA A 136 22.93 0.51 21.38
N ILE A 137 23.69 0.45 20.27
CA ILE A 137 24.64 -0.63 20.00
C ILE A 137 26.03 -0.15 20.41
N PRO A 138 26.67 -0.77 21.43
CA PRO A 138 28.01 -0.36 21.85
C PRO A 138 29.04 -0.49 20.73
N PRO A 139 30.05 0.39 20.66
CA PRO A 139 31.13 0.30 19.68
C PRO A 139 31.82 -1.06 19.73
N GLY A 140 32.04 -1.67 18.58
CA GLY A 140 32.75 -2.96 18.45
C GLY A 140 31.86 -4.20 18.68
N VAL A 141 30.60 -4.03 19.09
CA VAL A 141 29.65 -5.15 19.24
C VAL A 141 29.11 -5.54 17.86
N THR A 142 29.20 -6.82 17.53
CA THR A 142 28.78 -7.40 16.23
C THR A 142 28.02 -8.70 16.44
N GLY A 143 27.46 -9.26 15.37
CA GLY A 143 26.81 -10.58 15.40
C GLY A 143 25.57 -10.63 16.30
N GLY A 144 25.46 -11.70 17.10
CA GLY A 144 24.30 -11.98 17.96
C GLY A 144 24.04 -10.92 19.03
N ASP A 145 25.09 -10.37 19.63
CA ASP A 145 24.98 -9.37 20.69
C ASP A 145 24.45 -8.03 20.13
N ALA A 146 24.89 -7.64 18.95
CA ALA A 146 24.34 -6.46 18.26
C ALA A 146 22.86 -6.67 17.88
N ALA A 147 22.48 -7.87 17.47
CA ALA A 147 21.10 -8.20 17.18
C ALA A 147 20.21 -8.17 18.44
N LEU A 148 20.74 -8.64 19.58
CA LEU A 148 20.05 -8.57 20.86
C LEU A 148 19.84 -7.11 21.31
N ALA A 149 20.88 -6.27 21.22
CA ALA A 149 20.80 -4.84 21.53
C ALA A 149 19.75 -4.13 20.66
N ARG A 150 19.71 -4.44 19.36
CA ARG A 150 18.67 -3.89 18.45
C ARG A 150 17.27 -4.31 18.88
N ARG A 151 17.04 -5.60 19.16
CA ARG A 151 15.72 -6.07 19.59
C ARG A 151 15.26 -5.39 20.87
N LYS A 152 16.17 -5.17 21.81
CA LYS A 152 15.86 -4.49 23.06
C LYS A 152 15.41 -3.04 22.81
N ILE A 153 16.19 -2.26 22.04
CA ILE A 153 15.83 -0.87 21.77
C ILE A 153 14.56 -0.77 20.91
N PHE A 154 14.30 -1.70 19.99
CA PHE A 154 13.04 -1.74 19.24
C PHE A 154 11.84 -1.91 20.18
N ALA A 155 11.89 -2.88 21.10
CA ALA A 155 10.82 -3.07 22.06
C ALA A 155 10.60 -1.85 22.99
N GLU A 156 11.66 -1.12 23.34
CA GLU A 156 11.57 0.11 24.11
C GLU A 156 10.89 1.22 23.30
N ILE A 157 11.27 1.42 22.03
CA ILE A 157 10.69 2.42 21.13
C ILE A 157 9.21 2.11 20.87
N GLU A 158 8.86 0.87 20.55
CA GLU A 158 7.49 0.44 20.31
C GLU A 158 6.61 0.66 21.56
N LYS A 159 7.13 0.33 22.74
CA LYS A 159 6.44 0.56 24.01
C LYS A 159 6.19 2.04 24.26
N GLU A 160 7.24 2.89 24.14
CA GLU A 160 7.11 4.34 24.32
C GLU A 160 6.12 4.95 23.33
N SER A 161 6.17 4.52 22.07
CA SER A 161 5.24 4.98 21.04
C SER A 161 3.80 4.59 21.39
N LYS A 162 3.57 3.34 21.81
CA LYS A 162 2.25 2.87 22.25
C LYS A 162 1.74 3.63 23.47
N ASP A 163 2.59 3.85 24.47
CA ASP A 163 2.23 4.58 25.70
C ASP A 163 1.86 6.04 25.37
N LYS A 164 2.55 6.64 24.40
CA LYS A 164 2.33 8.04 23.97
C LYS A 164 1.10 8.20 23.06
N THR A 165 0.89 7.28 22.13
CA THR A 165 -0.11 7.44 21.06
C THR A 165 -1.35 6.57 21.23
N GLY A 166 -1.27 5.50 22.02
CA GLY A 166 -2.28 4.45 22.10
C GLY A 166 -2.32 3.52 20.88
N LEU A 167 -1.50 3.80 19.85
CA LEU A 167 -1.48 3.05 18.60
C LEU A 167 -0.43 1.94 18.64
N ARG A 168 -0.65 0.90 17.82
CA ARG A 168 0.36 -0.12 17.57
C ARG A 168 1.49 0.49 16.73
N SER A 169 2.72 0.22 17.11
CA SER A 169 3.93 0.57 16.38
C SER A 169 4.73 -0.68 16.05
N ASP A 170 5.25 -0.74 14.84
CA ASP A 170 6.12 -1.83 14.38
C ASP A 170 7.43 -1.21 13.88
N GLU A 171 8.57 -1.69 14.39
CA GLU A 171 9.89 -1.29 13.91
C GLU A 171 10.27 -2.04 12.62
N ILE A 172 10.72 -1.30 11.61
CA ILE A 172 11.16 -1.86 10.33
C ILE A 172 12.63 -1.52 10.09
N GLY A 173 13.51 -2.52 10.18
CA GLY A 173 14.92 -2.38 9.90
C GLY A 173 15.39 -3.14 8.66
N ARG A 174 16.55 -2.73 8.10
CA ARG A 174 17.15 -3.42 6.94
C ARG A 174 17.41 -4.91 7.17
N ALA A 175 17.61 -5.34 8.42
CA ALA A 175 17.80 -6.74 8.78
C ALA A 175 16.51 -7.56 8.65
N SER A 176 15.34 -6.97 8.96
CA SER A 176 14.05 -7.66 8.84
C SER A 176 13.60 -7.83 7.38
N CYS A 177 14.07 -6.98 6.47
CA CYS A 177 13.81 -7.12 5.03
C CYS A 177 14.60 -8.26 4.38
N ARG A 178 15.70 -8.74 4.98
CA ARG A 178 16.51 -9.86 4.45
C ARG A 178 16.02 -11.23 4.91
N GLU A 179 15.24 -11.32 5.96
CA GLU A 179 14.74 -12.60 6.51
C GLU A 179 13.36 -13.01 5.99
N ARG A 180 12.77 -12.22 5.06
CA ARG A 180 11.48 -12.55 4.42
C ARG A 180 11.65 -12.67 2.91
N VAL A 181 12.50 -13.60 2.49
CA VAL A 181 12.51 -14.11 1.12
C VAL A 181 12.20 -15.60 1.18
#